data_421e26c52e2b78fb65f88d4a76ce75dd
#
_entry.id   421e26c52e2b78fb65f88d4a76ce75dd
#
_cell.length_a   1.000
_cell.length_b   1.000
_cell.length_c   1.000
_cell.angle_alpha   90.00
_cell.angle_beta   90.00
_cell.angle_gamma   90.00
#
_symmetry.space_group_name_H-M   'P 1'
#
loop_
_entity.id
_entity.type
_entity.pdbx_description
1 polymer ?
#
loop_
_entity_poly.entity_id
_entity_poly.type
_entity_poly.pdbx_seq_one_letter_code
_entity_poly.pdbx_strand_id
1 'polypeptide(L)'
;MTRVHPVIRTVGDALRGMLIGFAEIVPGVSGGTIALLVGVYDSLIDGAGHLARGVALTIADGIRGRGLSRAAAHFSSVRWNVVLPIGIGMLLAIVLGAALLAPLIEQFPTGTRAVSAGLIAASLIVPARMVGGRWTFREILIGLLAASVAVALTSLPKAADADPALIIVSLAAALAVCALVLPGVSGSYLLLILGMYAPTLAAVNDRNLGYLGAFAIGAIIGLGLFVSALQWLLKNRRRVTLVIMTGLMLGSLRALWPWQTESGEVLAPEADFGIVLLLIALGAVVVLGILAAEAALVKRRMLSPEVLADPEPRDA
;
A
#
# COMPACT_ATOMS: atom_id res chain seq x y z
N MET A 1 -28.97 14.94 5.21
CA MET A 1 -27.69 14.22 5.50
C MET A 1 -27.93 13.22 6.60
N THR A 2 -28.28 11.99 6.28
CA THR A 2 -28.26 10.89 7.26
C THR A 2 -26.82 10.73 7.71
N ARG A 3 -26.50 11.28 8.87
CA ARG A 3 -25.20 11.06 9.52
C ARG A 3 -25.09 9.57 9.77
N VAL A 4 -24.31 8.86 8.93
CA VAL A 4 -23.92 7.47 9.21
C VAL A 4 -23.45 7.45 10.66
N HIS A 5 -24.07 6.61 11.47
CA HIS A 5 -23.78 6.54 12.90
C HIS A 5 -22.26 6.41 13.09
N PRO A 6 -21.60 7.22 13.94
CA PRO A 6 -20.14 7.25 14.05
C PRO A 6 -19.54 5.86 14.25
N VAL A 7 -20.22 4.97 14.97
CA VAL A 7 -19.81 3.57 15.17
C VAL A 7 -19.73 2.81 13.85
N ILE A 8 -20.72 2.93 12.95
CA ILE A 8 -20.74 2.23 11.66
C ILE A 8 -19.56 2.66 10.78
N ARG A 9 -19.22 3.96 10.81
CA ARG A 9 -18.07 4.49 10.09
C ARG A 9 -16.77 3.95 10.65
N THR A 10 -16.59 3.97 11.97
CA THR A 10 -15.40 3.45 12.65
C THR A 10 -15.18 1.97 12.36
N VAL A 11 -16.23 1.15 12.42
CA VAL A 11 -16.17 -0.29 12.07
C VAL A 11 -15.82 -0.46 10.60
N GLY A 12 -16.41 0.33 9.70
CA GLY A 12 -16.08 0.29 8.28
C GLY A 12 -14.61 0.64 8.00
N ASP A 13 -14.07 1.65 8.69
CA ASP A 13 -12.67 2.03 8.55
C ASP A 13 -11.72 0.98 9.16
N ALA A 14 -12.11 0.33 10.27
CA ALA A 14 -11.35 -0.80 10.83
C ALA A 14 -11.33 -2.00 9.87
N LEU A 15 -12.45 -2.34 9.23
CA LEU A 15 -12.51 -3.40 8.21
C LEU A 15 -11.63 -3.08 6.99
N ARG A 16 -11.61 -1.83 6.53
CA ARG A 16 -10.69 -1.39 5.47
C ARG A 16 -9.23 -1.57 5.90
N GLY A 17 -8.91 -1.22 7.15
CA GLY A 17 -7.61 -1.46 7.75
C GLY A 17 -7.24 -2.94 7.77
N MET A 18 -8.18 -3.82 8.14
CA MET A 18 -7.96 -5.26 8.10
C MET A 18 -7.65 -5.77 6.69
N LEU A 19 -8.34 -5.31 5.67
CA LEU A 19 -8.04 -5.66 4.28
C LEU A 19 -6.62 -5.23 3.87
N ILE A 20 -6.19 -4.02 4.28
CA ILE A 20 -4.82 -3.54 4.05
C ILE A 20 -3.82 -4.43 4.78
N GLY A 21 -4.04 -4.74 6.06
CA GLY A 21 -3.15 -5.56 6.87
C GLY A 21 -3.01 -6.99 6.36
N PHE A 22 -4.08 -7.63 5.92
CA PHE A 22 -4.01 -8.95 5.27
C PHE A 22 -3.18 -8.91 3.98
N ALA A 23 -3.30 -7.84 3.19
CA ALA A 23 -2.53 -7.68 1.97
C ALA A 23 -1.02 -7.56 2.23
N GLU A 24 -0.61 -6.95 3.33
CA GLU A 24 0.81 -6.80 3.70
C GLU A 24 1.50 -8.14 3.99
N ILE A 25 0.74 -9.16 4.39
CA ILE A 25 1.28 -10.50 4.69
C ILE A 25 1.52 -11.29 3.41
N VAL A 26 0.71 -11.03 2.37
CA VAL A 26 0.80 -11.76 1.11
C VAL A 26 1.96 -11.22 0.27
N PRO A 27 3.01 -12.04 0.00
CA PRO A 27 4.16 -11.59 -0.79
C PRO A 27 3.73 -11.06 -2.16
N GLY A 28 4.26 -9.89 -2.53
CA GLY A 28 3.98 -9.27 -3.83
C GLY A 28 2.66 -8.48 -3.90
N VAL A 29 1.81 -8.52 -2.87
CA VAL A 29 0.67 -7.63 -2.72
C VAL A 29 1.09 -6.43 -1.87
N SER A 30 0.67 -5.24 -2.26
CA SER A 30 0.96 -4.00 -1.53
C SER A 30 -0.30 -3.50 -0.83
N GLY A 31 -0.20 -3.21 0.47
CA GLY A 31 -1.28 -2.55 1.22
C GLY A 31 -1.67 -1.20 0.63
N GLY A 32 -0.72 -0.49 -0.01
CA GLY A 32 -1.01 0.73 -0.76
C GLY A 32 -2.00 0.49 -1.91
N THR A 33 -1.91 -0.65 -2.59
CA THR A 33 -2.88 -1.04 -3.63
C THR A 33 -4.27 -1.25 -3.04
N ILE A 34 -4.36 -1.95 -1.91
CA ILE A 34 -5.64 -2.17 -1.22
C ILE A 34 -6.19 -0.87 -0.66
N ALA A 35 -5.35 0.01 -0.11
CA ALA A 35 -5.77 1.33 0.36
C ALA A 35 -6.39 2.18 -0.77
N LEU A 36 -5.83 2.11 -1.99
CA LEU A 36 -6.41 2.71 -3.18
C LEU A 36 -7.77 2.09 -3.52
N LEU A 37 -7.84 0.75 -3.53
CA LEU A 37 -9.05 0.00 -3.86
C LEU A 37 -10.21 0.33 -2.92
N VAL A 38 -9.95 0.40 -1.60
CA VAL A 38 -10.98 0.71 -0.61
C VAL A 38 -11.19 2.21 -0.36
N GLY A 39 -10.57 3.07 -1.17
CA GLY A 39 -10.79 4.53 -1.21
C GLY A 39 -10.24 5.30 -0.01
N VAL A 40 -9.25 4.76 0.73
CA VAL A 40 -8.66 5.45 1.91
C VAL A 40 -7.24 5.95 1.67
N TYR A 41 -6.67 5.70 0.51
CA TYR A 41 -5.27 6.03 0.19
C TYR A 41 -4.92 7.49 0.42
N ASP A 42 -5.66 8.44 -0.17
CA ASP A 42 -5.42 9.88 0.00
C ASP A 42 -5.49 10.28 1.49
N SER A 43 -6.42 9.67 2.26
CA SER A 43 -6.57 9.95 3.69
C SER A 43 -5.38 9.46 4.51
N LEU A 44 -4.83 8.30 4.16
CA LEU A 44 -3.65 7.73 4.82
C LEU A 44 -2.40 8.53 4.47
N ILE A 45 -2.22 8.91 3.20
CA ILE A 45 -1.09 9.73 2.75
C ILE A 45 -1.11 11.10 3.41
N ASP A 46 -2.28 11.76 3.50
CA ASP A 46 -2.42 13.04 4.19
C ASP A 46 -2.12 12.90 5.69
N GLY A 47 -2.68 11.89 6.35
CA GLY A 47 -2.43 11.60 7.75
C GLY A 47 -0.94 11.34 8.03
N ALA A 48 -0.29 10.49 7.23
CA ALA A 48 1.13 10.18 7.35
C ALA A 48 2.00 11.43 7.12
N GLY A 49 1.65 12.30 6.17
CA GLY A 49 2.36 13.56 5.92
C GLY A 49 2.25 14.55 7.08
N HIS A 50 1.08 14.65 7.71
CA HIS A 50 0.91 15.46 8.91
C HIS A 50 1.68 14.88 10.10
N LEU A 51 1.64 13.56 10.31
CA LEU A 51 2.40 12.88 11.35
C LEU A 51 3.90 13.09 11.18
N ALA A 52 4.44 12.86 9.98
CA ALA A 52 5.86 13.04 9.69
C ALA A 52 6.32 14.49 9.96
N ARG A 53 5.56 15.49 9.51
CA ARG A 53 5.85 16.89 9.78
C ARG A 53 5.74 17.25 11.26
N GLY A 54 4.72 16.71 11.95
CA GLY A 54 4.55 16.88 13.38
C GLY A 54 5.75 16.35 14.15
N VAL A 55 6.21 15.14 13.85
CA VAL A 55 7.41 14.52 14.47
C VAL A 55 8.67 15.34 14.17
N ALA A 56 8.90 15.71 12.89
CA ALA A 56 10.05 16.51 12.50
C ALA A 56 10.11 17.87 13.22
N LEU A 57 8.95 18.55 13.35
CA LEU A 57 8.85 19.82 14.09
C LEU A 57 9.02 19.64 15.60
N THR A 58 8.53 18.54 16.17
CA THR A 58 8.76 18.22 17.59
C THR A 58 10.25 18.17 17.90
N ILE A 59 11.03 17.49 17.05
CA ILE A 59 12.48 17.37 17.19
C ILE A 59 13.16 18.73 16.94
N ALA A 60 12.86 19.38 15.80
CA ALA A 60 13.52 20.60 15.37
C ALA A 60 13.23 21.79 16.31
N ASP A 61 11.99 21.95 16.75
CA ASP A 61 11.59 23.05 17.64
C ASP A 61 11.97 22.73 19.09
N GLY A 62 11.96 21.43 19.49
CA GLY A 62 12.46 21.00 20.79
C GLY A 62 13.94 21.34 20.99
N ILE A 63 14.79 21.03 20.01
CA ILE A 63 16.24 21.38 20.03
C ILE A 63 16.45 22.91 20.06
N ARG A 64 15.55 23.69 19.41
CA ARG A 64 15.66 25.17 19.34
C ARG A 64 14.92 25.91 20.46
N GLY A 65 14.29 25.19 21.39
CA GLY A 65 13.50 25.79 22.48
C GLY A 65 12.28 26.59 22.02
N ARG A 66 11.73 26.32 20.83
CA ARG A 66 10.62 27.11 20.23
C ARG A 66 9.23 26.67 20.65
N GLY A 67 9.12 25.68 21.56
CA GLY A 67 7.85 25.10 21.95
C GLY A 67 7.24 24.14 20.91
N LEU A 68 6.12 23.50 21.25
CA LEU A 68 5.52 22.42 20.46
C LEU A 68 4.28 22.84 19.67
N SER A 69 3.92 24.13 19.65
CA SER A 69 2.68 24.61 19.04
C SER A 69 2.53 24.25 17.55
N ARG A 70 3.61 24.38 16.79
CA ARG A 70 3.67 24.02 15.35
C ARG A 70 3.50 22.52 15.11
N ALA A 71 4.16 21.72 15.93
CA ALA A 71 3.99 20.25 15.91
C ALA A 71 2.56 19.84 16.27
N ALA A 72 2.00 20.43 17.33
CA ALA A 72 0.63 20.19 17.77
C ALA A 72 -0.40 20.52 16.67
N ALA A 73 -0.21 21.60 15.91
CA ALA A 73 -1.07 21.96 14.78
C ALA A 73 -1.07 20.86 13.69
N HIS A 74 0.07 20.22 13.41
CA HIS A 74 0.13 19.11 12.48
C HIS A 74 -0.55 17.85 13.04
N PHE A 75 -0.33 17.50 14.30
CA PHE A 75 -1.00 16.35 14.93
C PHE A 75 -2.53 16.53 15.01
N SER A 76 -3.03 17.73 15.26
CA SER A 76 -4.46 18.03 15.25
C SER A 76 -5.08 18.00 13.84
N SER A 77 -4.30 18.22 12.80
CA SER A 77 -4.75 18.12 11.41
C SER A 77 -4.91 16.68 10.91
N VAL A 78 -4.40 15.68 11.64
CA VAL A 78 -4.61 14.28 11.32
C VAL A 78 -6.06 13.90 11.58
N ARG A 79 -6.69 13.25 10.62
CA ARG A 79 -8.04 12.69 10.78
C ARG A 79 -8.02 11.42 11.62
N TRP A 80 -7.78 11.57 12.93
CA TRP A 80 -7.64 10.45 13.86
C TRP A 80 -8.84 9.49 13.86
N ASN A 81 -10.04 10.01 13.64
CA ASN A 81 -11.26 9.23 13.53
C ASN A 81 -11.29 8.29 12.31
N VAL A 82 -10.36 8.44 11.37
CA VAL A 82 -10.17 7.57 10.21
C VAL A 82 -8.88 6.77 10.36
N VAL A 83 -7.77 7.45 10.67
CA VAL A 83 -6.44 6.83 10.70
C VAL A 83 -6.31 5.80 11.83
N LEU A 84 -6.86 6.08 13.02
CA LEU A 84 -6.78 5.13 14.15
C LEU A 84 -7.55 3.83 13.90
N PRO A 85 -8.83 3.85 13.48
CA PRO A 85 -9.54 2.61 13.18
C PRO A 85 -8.85 1.79 12.07
N ILE A 86 -8.36 2.45 11.01
CA ILE A 86 -7.61 1.78 9.95
C ILE A 86 -6.34 1.14 10.53
N GLY A 87 -5.56 1.88 11.31
CA GLY A 87 -4.33 1.38 11.93
C GLY A 87 -4.58 0.19 12.86
N ILE A 88 -5.61 0.26 13.70
CA ILE A 88 -5.99 -0.85 14.59
C ILE A 88 -6.41 -2.08 13.77
N GLY A 89 -7.26 -1.89 12.75
CA GLY A 89 -7.68 -2.97 11.86
C GLY A 89 -6.49 -3.61 11.13
N MET A 90 -5.55 -2.80 10.66
CA MET A 90 -4.34 -3.27 9.99
C MET A 90 -3.46 -4.10 10.93
N LEU A 91 -3.21 -3.63 12.16
CA LEU A 91 -2.43 -4.37 13.15
C LEU A 91 -3.09 -5.69 13.53
N LEU A 92 -4.40 -5.68 13.78
CA LEU A 92 -5.17 -6.89 14.06
C LEU A 92 -5.06 -7.91 12.91
N ALA A 93 -5.18 -7.44 11.67
CA ALA A 93 -5.06 -8.31 10.50
C ALA A 93 -3.64 -8.86 10.30
N ILE A 94 -2.61 -8.07 10.58
CA ILE A 94 -1.22 -8.55 10.52
C ILE A 94 -1.02 -9.67 11.55
N VAL A 95 -1.48 -9.49 12.79
CA VAL A 95 -1.33 -10.51 13.83
C VAL A 95 -2.15 -11.77 13.52
N LEU A 96 -3.42 -11.61 13.16
CA LEU A 96 -4.30 -12.75 12.82
C LEU A 96 -3.88 -13.41 11.51
N GLY A 97 -3.49 -12.61 10.53
CA GLY A 97 -3.11 -13.10 9.22
C GLY A 97 -1.77 -13.81 9.22
N ALA A 98 -0.81 -13.39 10.05
CA ALA A 98 0.44 -14.13 10.22
C ALA A 98 0.17 -15.57 10.71
N ALA A 99 -0.78 -15.75 11.64
CA ALA A 99 -1.16 -17.07 12.12
C ALA A 99 -1.96 -17.90 11.10
N LEU A 100 -2.82 -17.26 10.30
CA LEU A 100 -3.75 -17.93 9.39
C LEU A 100 -3.22 -18.07 7.97
N LEU A 101 -2.58 -17.04 7.44
CA LEU A 101 -2.13 -16.99 6.04
C LEU A 101 -0.72 -17.53 5.84
N ALA A 102 0.19 -17.41 6.82
CA ALA A 102 1.55 -17.90 6.64
C ALA A 102 1.60 -19.41 6.31
N PRO A 103 0.87 -20.29 7.01
CA PRO A 103 0.82 -21.71 6.64
C PRO A 103 0.24 -21.95 5.23
N LEU A 104 -0.76 -21.17 4.81
CA LEU A 104 -1.35 -21.28 3.47
C LEU A 104 -0.39 -20.83 2.37
N ILE A 105 0.39 -19.76 2.63
CA ILE A 105 1.39 -19.25 1.70
C ILE A 105 2.51 -20.28 1.52
N GLU A 106 2.94 -20.92 2.60
CA GLU A 106 4.00 -21.94 2.58
C GLU A 106 3.54 -23.24 1.94
N GLN A 107 2.32 -23.71 2.24
CA GLN A 107 1.78 -24.97 1.71
C GLN A 107 1.30 -24.86 0.26
N PHE A 108 0.77 -23.70 -0.14
CA PHE A 108 0.16 -23.47 -1.46
C PHE A 108 0.72 -22.21 -2.15
N PRO A 109 2.03 -22.11 -2.39
CA PRO A 109 2.65 -20.89 -2.91
C PRO A 109 2.12 -20.51 -4.31
N THR A 110 1.94 -21.49 -5.20
CA THR A 110 1.37 -21.28 -6.54
C THR A 110 -0.06 -20.73 -6.48
N GLY A 111 -0.91 -21.34 -5.65
CA GLY A 111 -2.30 -20.92 -5.47
C GLY A 111 -2.42 -19.52 -4.86
N THR A 112 -1.60 -19.22 -3.86
CA THR A 112 -1.57 -17.89 -3.22
C THR A 112 -1.12 -16.81 -4.22
N ARG A 113 -0.09 -17.07 -5.02
CA ARG A 113 0.35 -16.16 -6.09
C ARG A 113 -0.75 -15.96 -7.13
N ALA A 114 -1.45 -17.03 -7.52
CA ALA A 114 -2.53 -16.97 -8.51
C ALA A 114 -3.68 -16.06 -8.04
N VAL A 115 -4.18 -16.25 -6.83
CA VAL A 115 -5.23 -15.38 -6.25
C VAL A 115 -4.74 -13.93 -6.17
N SER A 116 -3.51 -13.71 -5.71
CA SER A 116 -2.90 -12.38 -5.60
C SER A 116 -2.74 -11.70 -6.95
N ALA A 117 -2.33 -12.45 -7.99
CA ALA A 117 -2.24 -11.94 -9.36
C ALA A 117 -3.61 -11.44 -9.85
N GLY A 118 -4.68 -12.20 -9.59
CA GLY A 118 -6.04 -11.81 -9.91
C GLY A 118 -6.50 -10.55 -9.17
N LEU A 119 -6.23 -10.48 -7.86
CA LEU A 119 -6.51 -9.30 -7.03
C LEU A 119 -5.83 -8.04 -7.61
N ILE A 120 -4.53 -8.10 -7.87
CA ILE A 120 -3.77 -6.94 -8.38
C ILE A 120 -4.16 -6.59 -9.80
N ALA A 121 -4.32 -7.58 -10.69
CA ALA A 121 -4.73 -7.34 -12.07
C ALA A 121 -6.08 -6.61 -12.16
N ALA A 122 -7.08 -7.02 -11.39
CA ALA A 122 -8.36 -6.33 -11.32
C ALA A 122 -8.24 -4.95 -10.66
N SER A 123 -7.38 -4.79 -9.65
CA SER A 123 -7.16 -3.51 -8.96
C SER A 123 -6.52 -2.43 -9.84
N LEU A 124 -5.85 -2.80 -10.94
CA LEU A 124 -5.32 -1.85 -11.95
C LEU A 124 -6.40 -0.91 -12.50
N ILE A 125 -7.65 -1.35 -12.53
CA ILE A 125 -8.78 -0.56 -12.99
C ILE A 125 -8.93 0.74 -12.18
N VAL A 126 -8.59 0.71 -10.87
CA VAL A 126 -8.80 1.85 -9.97
C VAL A 126 -7.91 3.03 -10.34
N PRO A 127 -6.57 2.96 -10.25
CA PRO A 127 -5.73 4.09 -10.61
C PRO A 127 -5.84 4.44 -12.09
N ALA A 128 -6.05 3.46 -12.99
CA ALA A 128 -6.23 3.71 -14.40
C ALA A 128 -7.46 4.57 -14.70
N ARG A 129 -8.59 4.36 -14.02
CA ARG A 129 -9.80 5.19 -14.12
C ARG A 129 -9.63 6.54 -13.44
N MET A 130 -8.90 6.61 -12.32
CA MET A 130 -8.62 7.86 -11.60
C MET A 130 -7.77 8.84 -12.42
N VAL A 131 -7.01 8.37 -13.43
CA VAL A 131 -6.30 9.23 -14.40
C VAL A 131 -7.30 10.17 -15.11
N GLY A 132 -8.51 9.70 -15.38
CA GLY A 132 -9.57 10.46 -16.05
C GLY A 132 -9.32 10.65 -17.56
N GLY A 133 -10.37 10.53 -18.36
CA GLY A 133 -10.30 10.68 -19.82
C GLY A 133 -9.43 9.64 -20.54
N ARG A 134 -9.09 9.92 -21.79
CA ARG A 134 -8.22 9.04 -22.60
C ARG A 134 -6.76 9.25 -22.21
N TRP A 135 -5.98 8.18 -22.19
CA TRP A 135 -4.55 8.22 -21.99
C TRP A 135 -3.86 8.77 -23.23
N THR A 136 -2.94 9.70 -23.04
CA THR A 136 -2.09 10.21 -24.12
C THR A 136 -0.95 9.23 -24.39
N PHE A 137 -0.38 9.31 -25.60
CA PHE A 137 0.78 8.48 -25.96
C PHE A 137 1.96 8.64 -24.97
N ARG A 138 2.21 9.85 -24.48
CA ARG A 138 3.24 10.12 -23.46
C ARG A 138 2.94 9.43 -22.15
N GLU A 139 1.70 9.41 -21.71
CA GLU A 139 1.27 8.72 -20.47
C GLU A 139 1.43 7.20 -20.62
N ILE A 140 1.09 6.64 -21.76
CA ILE A 140 1.32 5.22 -22.04
C ILE A 140 2.81 4.89 -21.93
N LEU A 141 3.70 5.70 -22.52
CA LEU A 141 5.15 5.50 -22.42
C LEU A 141 5.64 5.59 -20.97
N ILE A 142 5.16 6.57 -20.20
CA ILE A 142 5.51 6.72 -18.78
C ILE A 142 5.03 5.48 -17.99
N GLY A 143 3.82 5.02 -18.23
CA GLY A 143 3.27 3.82 -17.58
C GLY A 143 4.07 2.56 -17.93
N LEU A 144 4.43 2.38 -19.20
CA LEU A 144 5.27 1.26 -19.66
C LEU A 144 6.68 1.33 -19.05
N LEU A 145 7.28 2.51 -18.96
CA LEU A 145 8.58 2.69 -18.32
C LEU A 145 8.50 2.32 -16.84
N ALA A 146 7.47 2.77 -16.12
CA ALA A 146 7.24 2.40 -14.72
C ALA A 146 7.02 0.90 -14.56
N ALA A 147 6.28 0.25 -15.46
CA ALA A 147 6.10 -1.19 -15.48
C ALA A 147 7.44 -1.93 -15.70
N SER A 148 8.25 -1.45 -16.64
CA SER A 148 9.58 -2.02 -16.92
C SER A 148 10.50 -1.90 -15.69
N VAL A 149 10.46 -0.77 -14.99
CA VAL A 149 11.20 -0.59 -13.74
C VAL A 149 10.74 -1.61 -12.68
N ALA A 150 9.43 -1.80 -12.50
CA ALA A 150 8.91 -2.77 -11.55
C ALA A 150 9.28 -4.21 -11.94
N VAL A 151 9.21 -4.56 -13.23
CA VAL A 151 9.69 -5.86 -13.74
C VAL A 151 11.18 -6.03 -13.45
N ALA A 152 12.02 -5.05 -13.74
CA ALA A 152 13.45 -5.10 -13.49
C ALA A 152 13.74 -5.31 -11.99
N LEU A 153 13.11 -4.51 -11.10
CA LEU A 153 13.27 -4.66 -9.66
C LEU A 153 12.85 -6.05 -9.16
N THR A 154 11.70 -6.56 -9.65
CA THR A 154 11.21 -7.89 -9.25
C THR A 154 11.96 -9.05 -9.93
N SER A 155 12.90 -8.76 -10.86
CA SER A 155 13.79 -9.73 -11.51
C SER A 155 15.16 -9.80 -10.85
N LEU A 156 15.48 -8.89 -9.95
CA LEU A 156 16.76 -8.90 -9.25
C LEU A 156 16.89 -10.15 -8.38
N PRO A 157 18.05 -10.81 -8.38
CA PRO A 157 18.30 -11.92 -7.46
C PRO A 157 18.24 -11.42 -6.03
N LYS A 158 17.76 -12.29 -5.14
CA LYS A 158 17.78 -12.00 -3.69
C LYS A 158 19.25 -11.92 -3.26
N ALA A 159 19.64 -10.85 -2.58
CA ALA A 159 20.97 -10.74 -2.03
C ALA A 159 21.16 -11.76 -0.90
N ALA A 160 22.39 -12.24 -0.73
CA ALA A 160 22.75 -13.04 0.43
C ALA A 160 22.57 -12.21 1.72
N ASP A 161 22.27 -12.90 2.82
CA ASP A 161 22.15 -12.26 4.10
C ASP A 161 23.47 -11.55 4.47
N ALA A 162 23.36 -10.29 4.85
CA ALA A 162 24.49 -9.44 5.16
C ALA A 162 24.47 -9.11 6.66
N ASP A 163 25.65 -8.83 7.21
CA ASP A 163 25.79 -8.14 8.50
C ASP A 163 26.05 -6.65 8.22
N PRO A 164 24.99 -5.86 8.02
CA PRO A 164 25.12 -4.52 7.49
C PRO A 164 25.46 -3.51 8.57
N ALA A 165 26.26 -2.50 8.21
CA ALA A 165 26.42 -1.32 9.05
C ALA A 165 25.08 -0.64 9.31
N LEU A 166 24.87 -0.07 10.51
CA LEU A 166 23.59 0.54 10.93
C LEU A 166 23.09 1.64 9.97
N ILE A 167 23.99 2.34 9.30
CA ILE A 167 23.62 3.33 8.27
C ILE A 167 22.95 2.66 7.05
N ILE A 168 23.43 1.50 6.64
CA ILE A 168 22.85 0.73 5.53
C ILE A 168 21.48 0.20 5.93
N VAL A 169 21.32 -0.25 7.19
CA VAL A 169 20.02 -0.63 7.75
C VAL A 169 19.02 0.52 7.66
N SER A 170 19.44 1.73 8.06
CA SER A 170 18.58 2.92 8.00
C SER A 170 18.20 3.28 6.56
N LEU A 171 19.12 3.21 5.61
CA LEU A 171 18.85 3.48 4.20
C LEU A 171 17.91 2.43 3.59
N ALA A 172 18.15 1.15 3.88
CA ALA A 172 17.29 0.06 3.42
C ALA A 172 15.87 0.18 3.99
N ALA A 173 15.73 0.51 5.26
CA ALA A 173 14.45 0.76 5.90
C ALA A 173 13.71 1.95 5.28
N ALA A 174 14.42 3.05 4.99
CA ALA A 174 13.86 4.22 4.31
C ALA A 174 13.30 3.85 2.92
N LEU A 175 14.06 3.10 2.14
CA LEU A 175 13.63 2.63 0.82
C LEU A 175 12.46 1.65 0.90
N ALA A 176 12.50 0.71 1.85
CA ALA A 176 11.44 -0.28 2.05
C ALA A 176 10.10 0.38 2.42
N VAL A 177 10.13 1.40 3.28
CA VAL A 177 8.90 2.14 3.65
C VAL A 177 8.39 2.98 2.49
N CYS A 178 9.25 3.56 1.65
CA CYS A 178 8.84 4.22 0.42
C CYS A 178 8.11 3.24 -0.52
N ALA A 179 8.66 2.03 -0.67
CA ALA A 179 8.06 0.97 -1.47
C ALA A 179 6.71 0.51 -0.90
N LEU A 180 6.59 0.39 0.43
CA LEU A 180 5.36 0.01 1.12
C LEU A 180 4.20 0.97 0.80
N VAL A 181 4.48 2.26 0.72
CA VAL A 181 3.49 3.31 0.44
C VAL A 181 3.07 3.30 -1.03
N LEU A 182 3.96 2.89 -1.95
CA LEU A 182 3.64 2.86 -3.38
C LEU A 182 2.77 1.66 -3.74
N PRO A 183 1.63 1.87 -4.40
CA PRO A 183 0.87 0.76 -4.97
C PRO A 183 1.71 -0.04 -5.97
N GLY A 184 1.69 -1.37 -5.84
CA GLY A 184 2.41 -2.27 -6.73
C GLY A 184 3.88 -2.52 -6.36
N VAL A 185 4.39 -1.93 -5.27
CA VAL A 185 5.75 -2.22 -4.77
C VAL A 185 5.65 -2.71 -3.33
N SER A 186 6.26 -3.86 -3.04
CA SER A 186 6.28 -4.44 -1.70
C SER A 186 7.55 -4.05 -0.96
N GLY A 187 7.40 -3.43 0.22
CA GLY A 187 8.53 -3.04 1.07
C GLY A 187 9.31 -4.24 1.59
N SER A 188 8.63 -5.32 2.00
CA SER A 188 9.27 -6.57 2.44
C SER A 188 10.04 -7.25 1.31
N TYR A 189 9.51 -7.22 0.08
CA TYR A 189 10.22 -7.74 -1.09
C TYR A 189 11.48 -6.92 -1.39
N LEU A 190 11.42 -5.60 -1.22
CA LEU A 190 12.61 -4.75 -1.38
C LEU A 190 13.68 -5.07 -0.33
N LEU A 191 13.30 -5.28 0.93
CA LEU A 191 14.24 -5.74 1.97
C LEU A 191 14.87 -7.09 1.60
N LEU A 192 14.08 -8.00 1.00
CA LEU A 192 14.58 -9.31 0.56
C LEU A 192 15.63 -9.16 -0.57
N ILE A 193 15.39 -8.31 -1.56
CA ILE A 193 16.36 -8.03 -2.64
C ILE A 193 17.64 -7.41 -2.08
N LEU A 194 17.51 -6.55 -1.04
CA LEU A 194 18.64 -5.90 -0.41
C LEU A 194 19.39 -6.82 0.59
N GLY A 195 18.93 -8.06 0.80
CA GLY A 195 19.52 -8.99 1.80
C GLY A 195 19.29 -8.55 3.25
N MET A 196 18.30 -7.68 3.49
CA MET A 196 18.00 -7.11 4.80
C MET A 196 16.81 -7.78 5.49
N TYR A 197 16.09 -8.66 4.81
CA TYR A 197 14.86 -9.25 5.36
C TYR A 197 15.15 -10.20 6.52
N ALA A 198 16.04 -11.19 6.32
CA ALA A 198 16.40 -12.13 7.36
C ALA A 198 17.14 -11.46 8.54
N PRO A 199 18.14 -10.58 8.33
CA PRO A 199 18.74 -9.80 9.41
C PRO A 199 17.74 -8.98 10.22
N THR A 200 16.72 -8.39 9.55
CA THR A 200 15.68 -7.64 10.27
C THR A 200 14.83 -8.55 11.15
N LEU A 201 14.42 -9.72 10.66
CA LEU A 201 13.69 -10.70 11.46
C LEU A 201 14.53 -11.22 12.65
N ALA A 202 15.79 -11.52 12.42
CA ALA A 202 16.73 -11.92 13.47
C ALA A 202 16.85 -10.82 14.54
N ALA A 203 17.02 -9.57 14.14
CA ALA A 203 17.10 -8.44 15.06
C ALA A 203 15.83 -8.26 15.92
N VAL A 204 14.63 -8.58 15.38
CA VAL A 204 13.37 -8.59 16.15
C VAL A 204 13.39 -9.73 17.18
N ASN A 205 13.76 -10.94 16.79
CA ASN A 205 13.80 -12.11 17.66
C ASN A 205 14.84 -11.95 18.79
N ASP A 206 16.03 -11.44 18.44
CA ASP A 206 17.16 -11.24 19.36
C ASP A 206 17.04 -9.92 20.16
N ARG A 207 16.00 -9.13 19.91
CA ARG A 207 15.79 -7.82 20.51
C ARG A 207 16.98 -6.88 20.36
N ASN A 208 17.62 -6.90 19.19
CA ASN A 208 18.77 -6.03 18.91
C ASN A 208 18.31 -4.57 18.76
N LEU A 209 18.31 -3.84 19.88
CA LEU A 209 17.82 -2.45 19.95
C LEU A 209 18.63 -1.50 19.05
N GLY A 210 19.93 -1.76 18.84
CA GLY A 210 20.77 -0.96 17.93
C GLY A 210 20.29 -1.05 16.49
N TYR A 211 20.08 -2.26 16.00
CA TYR A 211 19.55 -2.50 14.66
C TYR A 211 18.12 -1.94 14.51
N LEU A 212 17.23 -2.29 15.45
CA LEU A 212 15.83 -1.84 15.43
C LEU A 212 15.71 -0.32 15.52
N GLY A 213 16.57 0.33 16.31
CA GLY A 213 16.65 1.79 16.39
C GLY A 213 17.07 2.43 15.07
N ALA A 214 18.13 1.90 14.42
CA ALA A 214 18.57 2.35 13.11
C ALA A 214 17.50 2.15 12.04
N PHE A 215 16.84 0.98 12.04
CA PHE A 215 15.73 0.67 11.15
C PHE A 215 14.55 1.65 11.33
N ALA A 216 14.14 1.89 12.57
CA ALA A 216 13.04 2.81 12.89
C ALA A 216 13.36 4.25 12.47
N ILE A 217 14.58 4.73 12.72
CA ILE A 217 15.01 6.06 12.29
C ILE A 217 14.96 6.20 10.76
N GLY A 218 15.53 5.22 10.05
CA GLY A 218 15.48 5.18 8.59
C GLY A 218 14.05 5.16 8.05
N ALA A 219 13.19 4.31 8.61
CA ALA A 219 11.79 4.20 8.24
C ALA A 219 11.02 5.53 8.45
N ILE A 220 11.20 6.19 9.60
CA ILE A 220 10.54 7.47 9.91
C ILE A 220 10.99 8.57 8.95
N ILE A 221 12.30 8.68 8.71
CA ILE A 221 12.85 9.69 7.80
C ILE A 221 12.39 9.42 6.36
N GLY A 222 12.52 8.16 5.90
CA GLY A 222 12.11 7.76 4.57
C GLY A 222 10.61 8.00 4.33
N LEU A 223 9.76 7.59 5.26
CA LEU A 223 8.32 7.83 5.21
C LEU A 223 8.01 9.33 5.13
N GLY A 224 8.62 10.13 6.00
CA GLY A 224 8.35 11.56 6.06
C GLY A 224 8.73 12.30 4.77
N LEU A 225 9.90 12.02 4.23
CA LEU A 225 10.37 12.60 2.98
C LEU A 225 9.52 12.13 1.80
N PHE A 226 9.29 10.82 1.71
CA PHE A 226 8.57 10.22 0.61
C PHE A 226 7.10 10.62 0.57
N VAL A 227 6.39 10.56 1.71
CA VAL A 227 4.98 10.96 1.79
C VAL A 227 4.81 12.44 1.45
N SER A 228 5.74 13.29 1.88
CA SER A 228 5.71 14.72 1.52
C SER A 228 5.88 14.94 0.01
N ALA A 229 6.81 14.23 -0.61
CA ALA A 229 7.00 14.25 -2.06
C ALA A 229 5.77 13.70 -2.80
N LEU A 230 5.21 12.59 -2.32
CA LEU A 230 4.03 11.95 -2.91
C LEU A 230 2.78 12.83 -2.80
N GLN A 231 2.56 13.49 -1.66
CA GLN A 231 1.48 14.47 -1.50
C GLN A 231 1.62 15.62 -2.50
N TRP A 232 2.84 16.15 -2.65
CA TRP A 232 3.10 17.18 -3.63
C TRP A 232 2.82 16.70 -5.06
N LEU A 233 3.25 15.49 -5.41
CA LEU A 233 2.99 14.86 -6.71
C LEU A 233 1.48 14.66 -6.95
N LEU A 234 0.76 14.11 -6.00
CA LEU A 234 -0.69 13.90 -6.09
C LEU A 234 -1.47 15.21 -6.19
N LYS A 235 -0.98 16.28 -5.55
CA LYS A 235 -1.59 17.61 -5.63
C LYS A 235 -1.30 18.31 -6.96
N ASN A 236 -0.06 18.27 -7.44
CA ASN A 236 0.40 19.08 -8.56
C ASN A 236 0.52 18.32 -9.88
N ARG A 237 0.69 17.00 -9.84
CA ARG A 237 0.92 16.11 -10.98
C ARG A 237 0.10 14.82 -10.87
N ARG A 238 -1.12 14.91 -10.32
CA ARG A 238 -1.97 13.76 -10.00
C ARG A 238 -2.07 12.75 -11.15
N ARG A 239 -2.33 13.23 -12.35
CA ARG A 239 -2.52 12.40 -13.53
C ARG A 239 -1.29 11.54 -13.85
N VAL A 240 -0.10 12.16 -13.89
CA VAL A 240 1.16 11.45 -14.16
C VAL A 240 1.50 10.48 -13.01
N THR A 241 1.25 10.87 -11.77
CA THR A 241 1.47 10.02 -10.60
C THR A 241 0.62 8.75 -10.67
N LEU A 242 -0.67 8.88 -11.01
CA LEU A 242 -1.56 7.73 -11.17
C LEU A 242 -1.15 6.81 -12.35
N VAL A 243 -0.64 7.39 -13.44
CA VAL A 243 -0.07 6.63 -14.56
C VAL A 243 1.14 5.81 -14.10
N ILE A 244 2.06 6.43 -13.34
CA ILE A 244 3.23 5.73 -12.78
C ILE A 244 2.79 4.61 -11.84
N MET A 245 1.85 4.90 -10.92
CA MET A 245 1.30 3.88 -10.02
C MET A 245 0.69 2.70 -10.78
N THR A 246 -0.10 2.98 -11.82
CA THR A 246 -0.69 1.93 -12.68
C THR A 246 0.39 1.09 -13.34
N GLY A 247 1.45 1.74 -13.85
CA GLY A 247 2.59 1.06 -14.46
C GLY A 247 3.34 0.18 -13.45
N LEU A 248 3.64 0.69 -12.26
CA LEU A 248 4.29 -0.08 -11.20
C LEU A 248 3.46 -1.32 -10.80
N MET A 249 2.15 -1.16 -10.63
CA MET A 249 1.24 -2.29 -10.36
C MET A 249 1.21 -3.30 -11.50
N LEU A 250 1.21 -2.84 -12.76
CA LEU A 250 1.27 -3.73 -13.91
C LEU A 250 2.55 -4.55 -13.93
N GLY A 251 3.70 -3.91 -13.71
CA GLY A 251 5.01 -4.57 -13.68
C GLY A 251 5.17 -5.53 -12.50
N SER A 252 4.53 -5.24 -11.36
CA SER A 252 4.57 -6.11 -10.17
C SER A 252 3.87 -7.46 -10.36
N LEU A 253 2.98 -7.60 -11.37
CA LEU A 253 2.35 -8.88 -11.71
C LEU A 253 3.37 -9.97 -12.04
N ARG A 254 4.59 -9.60 -12.48
CA ARG A 254 5.68 -10.55 -12.65
C ARG A 254 6.04 -11.27 -11.34
N ALA A 255 6.11 -10.55 -10.23
CA ALA A 255 6.40 -11.14 -8.92
C ALA A 255 5.28 -12.08 -8.42
N LEU A 256 4.09 -11.95 -8.99
CA LEU A 256 2.92 -12.77 -8.69
C LEU A 256 2.68 -13.87 -9.72
N TRP A 257 3.62 -14.07 -10.67
CA TRP A 257 3.51 -15.18 -11.62
C TRP A 257 3.45 -16.51 -10.86
N PRO A 258 2.42 -17.35 -11.07
CA PRO A 258 2.20 -18.53 -10.24
C PRO A 258 3.33 -19.56 -10.33
N TRP A 259 3.83 -19.79 -11.56
CA TRP A 259 4.90 -20.76 -11.82
C TRP A 259 6.26 -20.08 -11.81
N GLN A 260 6.88 -20.06 -10.64
CA GLN A 260 8.23 -19.53 -10.44
C GLN A 260 8.97 -20.34 -9.39
N THR A 261 10.29 -20.37 -9.50
CA THR A 261 11.18 -20.99 -8.54
C THR A 261 11.19 -20.21 -7.21
N GLU A 262 11.81 -20.77 -6.17
CA GLU A 262 12.07 -20.03 -4.92
C GLU A 262 12.99 -18.83 -5.12
N SER A 263 13.87 -18.87 -6.13
CA SER A 263 14.72 -17.74 -6.53
C SER A 263 13.97 -16.66 -7.31
N GLY A 264 12.72 -16.91 -7.73
CA GLY A 264 11.88 -15.97 -8.48
C GLY A 264 12.05 -16.03 -9.99
N GLU A 265 12.66 -17.10 -10.53
CA GLU A 265 12.71 -17.35 -11.96
C GLU A 265 11.34 -17.79 -12.48
N VAL A 266 10.92 -17.21 -13.59
CA VAL A 266 9.63 -17.48 -14.23
C VAL A 266 9.71 -18.82 -14.97
N LEU A 267 8.80 -19.72 -14.65
CA LEU A 267 8.65 -21.02 -15.31
C LEU A 267 7.45 -21.01 -16.28
N ALA A 268 7.43 -21.98 -17.17
CA ALA A 268 6.26 -22.24 -18.03
C ALA A 268 5.07 -22.75 -17.18
N PRO A 269 3.82 -22.53 -17.62
CA PRO A 269 2.63 -23.12 -16.99
C PRO A 269 2.71 -24.66 -16.99
N GLU A 270 2.33 -25.25 -15.86
CA GLU A 270 2.30 -26.69 -15.65
C GLU A 270 0.89 -27.28 -15.78
N ALA A 271 0.73 -28.57 -15.43
CA ALA A 271 -0.52 -29.33 -15.59
C ALA A 271 -1.70 -28.79 -14.78
N ASP A 272 -1.46 -27.98 -13.75
CA ASP A 272 -2.46 -27.33 -12.88
C ASP A 272 -3.01 -26.00 -13.46
N PHE A 273 -2.69 -25.68 -14.73
CA PHE A 273 -3.05 -24.43 -15.41
C PHE A 273 -4.54 -24.06 -15.25
N GLY A 274 -5.47 -25.04 -15.35
CA GLY A 274 -6.90 -24.80 -15.19
C GLY A 274 -7.28 -24.32 -13.79
N ILE A 275 -6.70 -24.90 -12.74
CA ILE A 275 -6.92 -24.54 -11.35
C ILE A 275 -6.34 -23.14 -11.09
N VAL A 276 -5.16 -22.88 -11.60
CA VAL A 276 -4.47 -21.58 -11.46
C VAL A 276 -5.29 -20.47 -12.11
N LEU A 277 -5.83 -20.67 -13.31
CA LEU A 277 -6.74 -19.71 -13.95
C LEU A 277 -7.99 -19.44 -13.13
N LEU A 278 -8.59 -20.48 -12.54
CA LEU A 278 -9.76 -20.32 -11.65
C LEU A 278 -9.39 -19.48 -10.41
N LEU A 279 -8.22 -19.69 -9.83
CA LEU A 279 -7.75 -18.94 -8.68
C LEU A 279 -7.46 -17.46 -9.03
N ILE A 280 -6.87 -17.19 -10.20
CA ILE A 280 -6.70 -15.83 -10.73
C ILE A 280 -8.08 -15.18 -10.93
N ALA A 281 -9.02 -15.89 -11.56
CA ALA A 281 -10.37 -15.39 -11.75
C ALA A 281 -11.08 -15.12 -10.42
N LEU A 282 -10.92 -15.98 -9.43
CA LEU A 282 -11.45 -15.79 -8.07
C LEU A 282 -10.92 -14.48 -7.45
N GLY A 283 -9.61 -14.26 -7.50
CA GLY A 283 -9.01 -13.01 -7.02
C GLY A 283 -9.57 -11.77 -7.73
N ALA A 284 -9.71 -11.85 -9.06
CA ALA A 284 -10.29 -10.76 -9.84
C ALA A 284 -11.76 -10.49 -9.49
N VAL A 285 -12.56 -11.56 -9.33
CA VAL A 285 -14.00 -11.45 -8.96
C VAL A 285 -14.16 -10.79 -7.58
N VAL A 286 -13.31 -11.10 -6.62
CA VAL A 286 -13.32 -10.44 -5.29
C VAL A 286 -13.19 -8.92 -5.44
N VAL A 287 -12.21 -8.45 -6.19
CA VAL A 287 -12.00 -7.00 -6.42
C VAL A 287 -13.16 -6.38 -7.18
N LEU A 288 -13.60 -7.01 -8.27
CA LEU A 288 -14.72 -6.51 -9.06
C LEU A 288 -16.01 -6.46 -8.24
N GLY A 289 -16.22 -7.43 -7.34
CA GLY A 289 -17.33 -7.46 -6.40
C GLY A 289 -17.28 -6.29 -5.41
N ILE A 290 -16.10 -5.99 -4.85
CA ILE A 290 -15.90 -4.82 -3.96
C ILE A 290 -16.21 -3.53 -4.72
N LEU A 291 -15.66 -3.35 -5.92
CA LEU A 291 -15.91 -2.16 -6.75
C LEU A 291 -17.38 -2.01 -7.13
N ALA A 292 -18.06 -3.12 -7.47
CA ALA A 292 -19.49 -3.10 -7.79
C ALA A 292 -20.34 -2.73 -6.56
N ALA A 293 -20.01 -3.29 -5.39
CA ALA A 293 -20.70 -2.97 -4.14
C ALA A 293 -20.52 -1.49 -3.77
N GLU A 294 -19.30 -0.95 -3.90
CA GLU A 294 -19.03 0.48 -3.65
C GLU A 294 -19.82 1.37 -4.61
N ALA A 295 -19.80 1.07 -5.91
CA ALA A 295 -20.57 1.79 -6.91
C ALA A 295 -22.09 1.77 -6.63
N ALA A 296 -22.62 0.61 -6.20
CA ALA A 296 -24.03 0.47 -5.84
C ALA A 296 -24.39 1.30 -4.60
N LEU A 297 -23.52 1.34 -3.59
CA LEU A 297 -23.70 2.15 -2.38
C LEU A 297 -23.69 3.65 -2.70
N VAL A 298 -22.75 4.11 -3.53
CA VAL A 298 -22.68 5.51 -3.99
C VAL A 298 -23.95 5.88 -4.77
N LYS A 299 -24.37 5.02 -5.71
CA LYS A 299 -25.60 5.24 -6.48
C LYS A 299 -26.83 5.32 -5.59
N ARG A 300 -26.97 4.45 -4.60
CA ARG A 300 -28.07 4.49 -3.63
C ARG A 300 -28.09 5.80 -2.83
N ARG A 301 -26.93 6.31 -2.43
CA ARG A 301 -26.81 7.59 -1.73
C ARG A 301 -27.23 8.78 -2.60
N MET A 302 -26.83 8.79 -3.89
CA MET A 302 -27.22 9.86 -4.82
C MET A 302 -28.72 9.86 -5.15
N LEU A 303 -29.37 8.69 -5.09
CA LEU A 303 -30.79 8.51 -5.39
C LEU A 303 -31.66 8.57 -4.12
N SER A 304 -31.10 8.85 -2.93
CA SER A 304 -31.87 8.97 -1.70
C SER A 304 -32.77 10.22 -1.79
N PRO A 305 -34.04 10.14 -1.35
CA PRO A 305 -34.99 11.24 -1.40
C PRO A 305 -34.48 12.54 -0.75
N GLU A 306 -33.63 12.43 0.26
CA GLU A 306 -33.00 13.57 0.97
C GLU A 306 -32.05 14.39 0.07
N VAL A 307 -31.31 13.75 -0.83
CA VAL A 307 -30.40 14.42 -1.79
C VAL A 307 -31.18 15.05 -2.93
N LEU A 308 -32.31 14.45 -3.30
CA LEU A 308 -33.19 14.96 -4.36
C LEU A 308 -34.08 16.14 -3.88
N ALA A 309 -34.33 16.23 -2.55
CA ALA A 309 -35.19 17.26 -1.98
C ALA A 309 -34.47 18.58 -1.67
N ASP A 310 -33.13 18.58 -1.60
CA ASP A 310 -32.31 19.76 -1.33
C ASP A 310 -31.15 19.83 -2.34
N PRO A 311 -31.41 20.28 -3.57
CA PRO A 311 -30.35 20.54 -4.53
C PRO A 311 -29.56 21.75 -4.03
N GLU A 312 -28.32 21.56 -3.55
CA GLU A 312 -27.40 22.66 -3.23
C GLU A 312 -27.42 23.68 -4.34
N PRO A 313 -27.57 24.98 -4.04
CA PRO A 313 -27.43 26.02 -5.05
C PRO A 313 -26.03 25.93 -5.66
N ARG A 314 -25.97 25.75 -6.96
CA ARG A 314 -24.74 25.89 -7.74
C ARG A 314 -24.34 27.34 -7.63
N ASP A 315 -23.45 27.63 -6.69
CA ASP A 315 -22.84 28.95 -6.59
C ASP A 315 -22.07 29.22 -7.88
N ALA A 316 -22.43 30.34 -8.48
CA ALA A 316 -21.92 30.89 -9.72
C ALA A 316 -20.45 31.33 -9.61
#